data_ef7a31c3acf3d784cfb5135215ea0bd7
#
_entry.id   ef7a31c3acf3d784cfb5135215ea0bd7
#
_cell.length_a   1.000
_cell.length_b   1.000
_cell.length_c   1.000
_cell.angle_alpha   90.00
_cell.angle_beta   90.00
_cell.angle_gamma   90.00
#
_symmetry.space_group_name_H-M   'P 1'
#
loop_
_entity.id
_entity.type
_entity.pdbx_description
1 polymer ?
#
loop_
_entity_poly.entity_id
_entity_poly.type
_entity_poly.pdbx_seq_one_letter_code
_entity_poly.pdbx_strand_id
1 'polypeptide(L)'
;MNNSLKKTARAGFFAFLLSLALSPSLKSQVVISSSPRQTLSGDETYKKIKTLVDVLHYIREDYVDPVSTKQLMDGALSGMVDTLDPFSQYLGVEAAGEMDTETKGHFDGVGLQLNVDGDWLTVITPIPGTPAYSAGILPGDRLSSVNGESTKDDTLDGIQKDLRGKPGSHVIITVLRKTQEGNSEIWKPLSFTLERKAIKIESVHSRMLPNHIGYIRIVEFNANTAKDVLVALNALKKDGMASLILDLRNNPGGLLSAAVQIASYFLPGKKLIVYTQGRKPDDREEFRSFETAPFPHLPMIVLVNGGSASAAEIVSGALQDNRRSLLIGMRTYGKASVQSIIPLDDGSSLRLTIARYYTPSGRSIQRNEKTHTGGILPDIVVKVPPAIEAKLYDQWDMIYAKNQKPHSMIEKKYRVPDETLNRAEEILKAQNVLEPQGNASP
;
A
#
# COMPACT_ATOMS: atom_id res chain seq x y z
N MET A 1 -77.50 42.05 13.69
CA MET A 1 -77.21 42.92 12.53
C MET A 1 -75.94 42.44 11.88
N ASN A 2 -76.14 41.70 10.78
CA ASN A 2 -75.72 41.98 9.42
C ASN A 2 -74.16 42.01 9.27
N ASN A 3 -73.54 41.39 8.40
CA ASN A 3 -73.72 40.61 7.16
C ASN A 3 -72.35 40.10 6.79
N SER A 4 -72.16 38.79 6.51
CA SER A 4 -72.12 38.25 5.17
C SER A 4 -70.97 38.79 4.28
N LEU A 5 -70.02 37.92 3.92
CA LEU A 5 -69.86 37.52 2.50
C LEU A 5 -68.75 36.45 2.32
N LYS A 6 -69.20 35.40 1.73
CA LYS A 6 -68.44 34.28 1.16
C LYS A 6 -67.49 34.75 0.07
N LYS A 7 -66.33 34.12 -0.08
CA LYS A 7 -65.76 33.72 -1.39
C LYS A 7 -64.76 32.59 -1.25
N THR A 8 -65.19 31.47 -1.62
CA THR A 8 -64.73 30.45 -2.56
C THR A 8 -63.23 30.14 -2.61
N ALA A 9 -63.01 28.85 -2.37
CA ALA A 9 -61.86 28.05 -2.55
C ALA A 9 -61.24 28.16 -3.96
N ARG A 10 -59.92 28.10 -4.02
CA ARG A 10 -59.21 27.44 -5.11
C ARG A 10 -58.01 26.67 -4.53
N ALA A 11 -58.14 25.36 -4.60
CA ALA A 11 -57.07 24.41 -4.34
C ALA A 11 -55.95 24.59 -5.40
N GLY A 12 -54.77 24.92 -4.97
CA GLY A 12 -53.55 24.89 -5.76
C GLY A 12 -52.71 23.72 -5.29
N PHE A 13 -52.76 22.61 -6.03
CA PHE A 13 -51.94 21.44 -5.84
C PHE A 13 -50.51 21.81 -6.30
N PHE A 14 -49.62 22.10 -5.37
CA PHE A 14 -48.20 22.20 -5.67
C PHE A 14 -47.57 20.81 -5.50
N ALA A 15 -47.37 20.15 -6.64
CA ALA A 15 -46.57 18.94 -6.73
C ALA A 15 -45.09 19.29 -6.42
N PHE A 16 -44.62 18.86 -5.26
CA PHE A 16 -43.21 18.91 -4.91
C PHE A 16 -42.50 17.78 -5.67
N LEU A 17 -41.96 18.10 -6.83
CA LEU A 17 -41.02 17.24 -7.56
C LEU A 17 -39.73 17.15 -6.74
N LEU A 18 -39.58 16.02 -6.05
CA LEU A 18 -38.35 15.62 -5.40
C LEU A 18 -37.34 15.28 -6.51
N SER A 19 -36.56 16.24 -6.95
CA SER A 19 -35.41 16.00 -7.83
C SER A 19 -34.31 15.32 -7.01
N LEU A 20 -34.22 13.99 -7.17
CA LEU A 20 -33.02 13.25 -6.77
C LEU A 20 -31.84 13.82 -7.57
N ALA A 21 -31.07 14.71 -6.96
CA ALA A 21 -29.77 15.08 -7.46
C ALA A 21 -28.84 13.89 -7.24
N LEU A 22 -28.66 13.09 -8.28
CA LEU A 22 -27.49 12.20 -8.37
C LEU A 22 -26.26 13.10 -8.26
N SER A 23 -25.57 12.99 -7.16
CA SER A 23 -24.24 13.55 -7.01
C SER A 23 -23.32 12.86 -8.02
N PRO A 24 -22.68 13.58 -8.95
CA PRO A 24 -21.68 12.97 -9.79
C PRO A 24 -20.51 12.55 -8.91
N SER A 25 -20.15 11.27 -8.97
CA SER A 25 -18.88 10.77 -8.48
C SER A 25 -17.78 11.70 -8.97
N LEU A 26 -17.06 12.36 -8.07
CA LEU A 26 -15.82 13.04 -8.41
C LEU A 26 -14.83 11.95 -8.88
N LYS A 27 -14.86 11.62 -10.15
CA LYS A 27 -13.69 11.09 -10.83
C LYS A 27 -12.73 12.26 -10.85
N SER A 28 -11.71 12.20 -10.01
CA SER A 28 -10.53 13.05 -10.11
C SER A 28 -9.83 12.68 -11.42
N GLN A 29 -10.35 13.21 -12.53
CA GLN A 29 -9.60 13.26 -13.76
C GLN A 29 -8.53 14.30 -13.54
N VAL A 30 -7.27 13.86 -13.44
CA VAL A 30 -6.12 14.74 -13.65
C VAL A 30 -6.29 15.31 -15.05
N VAL A 31 -6.84 16.50 -15.16
CA VAL A 31 -6.87 17.26 -16.40
C VAL A 31 -5.42 17.67 -16.65
N ILE A 32 -4.74 16.90 -17.49
CA ILE A 32 -3.44 17.31 -18.03
C ILE A 32 -3.77 18.53 -18.90
N SER A 33 -3.57 19.72 -18.31
CA SER A 33 -3.63 20.98 -19.05
C SER A 33 -2.63 20.86 -20.19
N SER A 34 -3.13 20.89 -21.42
CA SER A 34 -2.33 20.92 -22.62
C SER A 34 -1.66 22.29 -22.73
N SER A 35 -0.56 22.47 -21.99
CA SER A 35 0.37 23.55 -22.25
C SER A 35 0.96 23.40 -23.64
N PRO A 36 1.23 24.50 -24.37
CA PRO A 36 1.77 24.40 -25.72
C PRO A 36 3.04 23.56 -25.68
N ARG A 37 3.02 22.42 -26.33
CA ARG A 37 4.19 21.59 -26.57
C ARG A 37 5.26 22.52 -27.14
N GLN A 38 6.38 22.68 -26.44
CA GLN A 38 7.58 23.21 -27.07
C GLN A 38 7.79 22.35 -28.31
N THR A 39 7.65 22.96 -29.48
CA THR A 39 8.01 22.35 -30.75
C THR A 39 9.51 22.08 -30.68
N LEU A 40 9.87 20.87 -30.28
CA LEU A 40 11.18 20.32 -30.60
C LEU A 40 11.35 20.58 -32.10
N SER A 41 12.51 21.07 -32.53
CA SER A 41 12.79 21.22 -33.96
C SER A 41 12.53 19.85 -34.59
N GLY A 42 11.47 19.74 -35.38
CA GLY A 42 10.91 18.46 -35.84
C GLY A 42 11.91 17.59 -36.58
N ASP A 43 12.99 18.19 -37.04
CA ASP A 43 14.01 17.51 -37.84
C ASP A 43 14.97 16.65 -37.02
N GLU A 44 15.40 17.07 -35.81
CA GLU A 44 16.37 16.32 -35.03
C GLU A 44 15.72 15.12 -34.32
N THR A 45 14.53 15.30 -33.76
CA THR A 45 13.78 14.22 -33.13
C THR A 45 13.38 13.16 -34.18
N TYR A 46 12.95 13.59 -35.37
CA TYR A 46 12.63 12.67 -36.44
C TYR A 46 13.84 11.82 -36.85
N LYS A 47 15.04 12.44 -37.00
CA LYS A 47 16.29 11.71 -37.29
C LYS A 47 16.59 10.64 -36.25
N LYS A 48 16.37 10.92 -34.95
CA LYS A 48 16.59 9.94 -33.89
C LYS A 48 15.57 8.80 -33.93
N ILE A 49 14.30 9.11 -34.20
CA ILE A 49 13.26 8.07 -34.38
C ILE A 49 13.60 7.18 -35.57
N LYS A 50 14.07 7.78 -36.68
CA LYS A 50 14.50 7.02 -37.87
C LYS A 50 15.65 6.06 -37.48
N THR A 51 16.65 6.52 -36.72
CA THR A 51 17.75 5.65 -36.25
C THR A 51 17.23 4.48 -35.45
N LEU A 52 16.23 4.69 -34.58
CA LEU A 52 15.60 3.61 -33.78
C LEU A 52 14.92 2.58 -34.73
N VAL A 53 14.23 3.04 -35.76
CA VAL A 53 13.57 2.15 -36.74
C VAL A 53 14.63 1.38 -37.56
N ASP A 54 15.72 2.02 -37.98
CA ASP A 54 16.80 1.37 -38.68
C ASP A 54 17.46 0.28 -37.84
N VAL A 55 17.71 0.54 -36.54
CA VAL A 55 18.24 -0.45 -35.59
C VAL A 55 17.30 -1.63 -35.43
N LEU A 56 16.00 -1.35 -35.26
CA LEU A 56 14.97 -2.41 -35.15
C LEU A 56 14.95 -3.29 -36.41
N HIS A 57 15.07 -2.67 -37.60
CA HIS A 57 15.11 -3.39 -38.88
C HIS A 57 16.33 -4.32 -38.95
N TYR A 58 17.55 -3.80 -38.67
CA TYR A 58 18.77 -4.61 -38.71
C TYR A 58 18.72 -5.77 -37.72
N ILE A 59 18.23 -5.56 -36.48
CA ILE A 59 18.11 -6.64 -35.50
C ILE A 59 17.17 -7.73 -36.02
N ARG A 60 16.03 -7.36 -36.64
CA ARG A 60 15.06 -8.33 -37.13
C ARG A 60 15.55 -9.12 -38.33
N GLU A 61 16.34 -8.49 -39.20
CA GLU A 61 16.82 -9.13 -40.43
C GLU A 61 18.15 -9.89 -40.25
N ASP A 62 19.07 -9.35 -39.42
CA ASP A 62 20.46 -9.83 -39.39
C ASP A 62 20.87 -10.52 -38.09
N TYR A 63 20.06 -10.40 -37.00
CA TYR A 63 20.42 -11.05 -35.74
C TYR A 63 20.31 -12.57 -35.86
N VAL A 64 21.30 -13.29 -35.26
CA VAL A 64 21.47 -14.74 -35.40
C VAL A 64 20.26 -15.56 -34.92
N ASP A 65 19.55 -15.09 -33.91
CA ASP A 65 18.36 -15.76 -33.37
C ASP A 65 17.09 -14.94 -33.63
N PRO A 66 15.93 -15.58 -33.87
CA PRO A 66 14.67 -14.88 -34.02
C PRO A 66 14.28 -14.12 -32.76
N VAL A 67 14.01 -12.81 -32.87
CA VAL A 67 13.55 -11.97 -31.74
C VAL A 67 12.17 -11.36 -32.04
N SER A 68 11.33 -11.27 -31.01
CA SER A 68 10.03 -10.67 -31.17
C SER A 68 10.13 -9.13 -31.19
N THR A 69 9.39 -8.51 -32.11
CA THR A 69 9.30 -7.04 -32.17
C THR A 69 8.80 -6.45 -30.85
N LYS A 70 7.86 -7.13 -30.17
CA LYS A 70 7.34 -6.72 -28.87
C LYS A 70 8.48 -6.63 -27.82
N GLN A 71 9.28 -7.66 -27.72
CA GLN A 71 10.41 -7.71 -26.78
C GLN A 71 11.43 -6.59 -27.01
N LEU A 72 11.75 -6.31 -28.28
CA LEU A 72 12.66 -5.22 -28.65
C LEU A 72 12.07 -3.84 -28.32
N MET A 73 10.78 -3.63 -28.57
CA MET A 73 10.10 -2.37 -28.26
C MET A 73 9.96 -2.16 -26.75
N ASP A 74 9.56 -3.19 -25.99
CA ASP A 74 9.48 -3.13 -24.54
C ASP A 74 10.86 -2.77 -23.93
N GLY A 75 11.93 -3.39 -24.44
CA GLY A 75 13.29 -3.07 -24.01
C GLY A 75 13.73 -1.63 -24.34
N ALA A 76 13.36 -1.13 -25.54
CA ALA A 76 13.65 0.24 -25.93
C ALA A 76 12.90 1.27 -25.08
N LEU A 77 11.60 1.03 -24.79
CA LEU A 77 10.77 1.89 -23.95
C LEU A 77 11.26 1.88 -22.50
N SER A 78 11.59 0.70 -21.94
CA SER A 78 12.19 0.57 -20.63
C SER A 78 13.50 1.34 -20.54
N GLY A 79 14.42 1.12 -21.47
CA GLY A 79 15.70 1.83 -21.49
C GLY A 79 15.58 3.34 -21.58
N MET A 80 14.57 3.86 -22.29
CA MET A 80 14.29 5.30 -22.36
C MET A 80 13.85 5.84 -20.98
N VAL A 81 12.99 5.13 -20.28
CA VAL A 81 12.45 5.56 -18.96
C VAL A 81 13.49 5.39 -17.86
N ASP A 82 14.32 4.37 -17.91
CA ASP A 82 15.40 4.11 -16.94
C ASP A 82 16.44 5.23 -16.87
N THR A 83 16.52 6.09 -17.92
CA THR A 83 17.38 7.27 -17.91
C THR A 83 16.90 8.41 -17.00
N LEU A 84 15.65 8.35 -16.50
CA LEU A 84 15.03 9.47 -15.77
C LEU A 84 15.34 9.42 -14.27
N ASP A 85 14.90 8.37 -13.60
CA ASP A 85 15.07 8.14 -12.16
C ASP A 85 14.73 6.69 -11.80
N PRO A 86 15.11 6.19 -10.59
CA PRO A 86 14.88 4.79 -10.21
C PRO A 86 13.40 4.41 -9.99
N PHE A 87 12.48 5.36 -10.05
CA PHE A 87 11.07 5.15 -9.73
C PHE A 87 10.16 5.24 -10.94
N SER A 88 10.60 5.93 -12.01
CA SER A 88 9.92 5.94 -13.30
C SER A 88 10.13 4.61 -14.01
N GLN A 89 9.07 4.06 -14.62
CA GLN A 89 9.13 2.73 -15.22
C GLN A 89 8.12 2.59 -16.37
N TYR A 90 8.54 1.95 -17.44
CA TYR A 90 7.61 1.41 -18.44
C TYR A 90 7.06 0.08 -17.92
N LEU A 91 5.76 -0.07 -17.93
CA LEU A 91 5.04 -1.27 -17.49
C LEU A 91 4.40 -1.91 -18.73
N GLY A 92 4.88 -3.05 -19.16
CA GLY A 92 4.20 -3.84 -20.19
C GLY A 92 2.79 -4.23 -19.72
N VAL A 93 1.96 -4.73 -20.64
CA VAL A 93 0.52 -4.98 -20.42
C VAL A 93 0.24 -5.80 -19.15
N GLU A 94 1.03 -6.85 -18.92
CA GLU A 94 0.87 -7.70 -17.73
C GLU A 94 1.19 -6.94 -16.45
N ALA A 95 2.36 -6.29 -16.38
CA ALA A 95 2.79 -5.53 -15.21
C ALA A 95 1.87 -4.32 -14.92
N ALA A 96 1.31 -3.70 -15.95
CA ALA A 96 0.31 -2.65 -15.82
C ALA A 96 -0.98 -3.17 -15.17
N GLY A 97 -1.45 -4.35 -15.58
CA GLY A 97 -2.61 -5.03 -15.00
C GLY A 97 -2.38 -5.43 -13.53
N GLU A 98 -1.21 -5.96 -13.22
CA GLU A 98 -0.83 -6.31 -11.83
C GLU A 98 -0.80 -5.06 -10.93
N MET A 99 -0.16 -3.98 -11.39
CA MET A 99 -0.11 -2.72 -10.66
C MET A 99 -1.52 -2.15 -10.39
N ASP A 100 -2.43 -2.26 -11.35
CA ASP A 100 -3.81 -1.81 -11.20
C ASP A 100 -4.54 -2.63 -10.13
N THR A 101 -4.38 -3.96 -10.12
CA THR A 101 -5.02 -4.84 -9.14
C THR A 101 -4.46 -4.62 -7.73
N GLU A 102 -3.14 -4.48 -7.59
CA GLU A 102 -2.48 -4.19 -6.31
C GLU A 102 -2.93 -2.83 -5.75
N THR A 103 -2.99 -1.81 -6.61
CA THR A 103 -3.49 -0.48 -6.22
C THR A 103 -4.94 -0.53 -5.74
N LYS A 104 -5.78 -1.38 -6.33
CA LYS A 104 -7.15 -1.66 -5.89
C LYS A 104 -7.22 -2.48 -4.60
N GLY A 105 -6.11 -2.97 -4.09
CA GLY A 105 -6.02 -3.73 -2.84
C GLY A 105 -6.39 -5.20 -2.98
N HIS A 106 -6.10 -5.81 -4.10
CA HIS A 106 -6.17 -7.24 -4.33
C HIS A 106 -5.06 -7.69 -5.28
N PHE A 107 -4.81 -8.97 -5.33
CA PHE A 107 -3.99 -9.59 -6.35
C PHE A 107 -4.69 -10.83 -6.89
N ASP A 108 -4.42 -11.16 -8.14
CA ASP A 108 -5.04 -12.30 -8.80
C ASP A 108 -4.10 -13.51 -8.69
N GLY A 109 -4.55 -14.56 -8.00
CA GLY A 109 -3.72 -15.73 -7.76
C GLY A 109 -4.38 -16.81 -6.90
N VAL A 110 -3.57 -17.58 -6.18
CA VAL A 110 -4.04 -18.73 -5.39
C VAL A 110 -3.98 -18.51 -3.87
N GLY A 111 -3.28 -17.45 -3.39
CA GLY A 111 -3.22 -17.09 -1.97
C GLY A 111 -2.21 -17.87 -1.16
N LEU A 112 -0.97 -17.91 -1.61
CA LEU A 112 0.17 -18.47 -0.90
C LEU A 112 1.15 -17.38 -0.51
N GLN A 113 1.58 -17.39 0.75
CA GLN A 113 2.79 -16.70 1.19
C GLN A 113 3.95 -17.68 1.14
N LEU A 114 4.99 -17.31 0.40
CA LEU A 114 6.16 -18.15 0.16
C LEU A 114 7.42 -17.47 0.72
N ASN A 115 8.38 -18.30 1.11
CA ASN A 115 9.74 -17.86 1.45
C ASN A 115 10.75 -18.89 0.91
N VAL A 116 12.01 -18.48 0.80
CA VAL A 116 13.12 -19.37 0.48
C VAL A 116 13.65 -19.96 1.80
N ASP A 117 13.61 -21.29 1.93
CA ASP A 117 14.16 -22.04 3.05
C ASP A 117 15.19 -23.06 2.51
N GLY A 118 16.48 -22.73 2.63
CA GLY A 118 17.55 -23.46 1.94
C GLY A 118 17.40 -23.37 0.42
N ASP A 119 17.32 -24.52 -0.24
CA ASP A 119 17.15 -24.64 -1.70
C ASP A 119 15.68 -24.74 -2.13
N TRP A 120 14.73 -24.52 -1.22
CA TRP A 120 13.31 -24.73 -1.49
C TRP A 120 12.47 -23.50 -1.27
N LEU A 121 11.55 -23.25 -2.18
CA LEU A 121 10.43 -22.35 -1.95
C LEU A 121 9.42 -23.05 -1.03
N THR A 122 9.26 -22.51 0.16
CA THR A 122 8.46 -23.12 1.23
C THR A 122 7.25 -22.25 1.53
N VAL A 123 6.10 -22.88 1.73
CA VAL A 123 4.87 -22.20 2.13
C VAL A 123 4.99 -21.75 3.58
N ILE A 124 5.02 -20.42 3.80
CA ILE A 124 4.90 -19.83 5.15
C ILE A 124 3.48 -20.08 5.65
N THR A 125 2.49 -19.67 4.85
CA THR A 125 1.07 -19.89 5.15
C THR A 125 0.21 -19.72 3.90
N PRO A 126 -0.84 -20.56 3.71
CA PRO A 126 -1.91 -20.24 2.79
C PRO A 126 -2.84 -19.19 3.41
N ILE A 127 -3.21 -18.17 2.63
CA ILE A 127 -4.09 -17.09 3.10
C ILE A 127 -5.51 -17.62 3.33
N PRO A 128 -6.13 -17.40 4.48
CA PRO A 128 -7.48 -17.89 4.77
C PRO A 128 -8.54 -17.43 3.76
N GLY A 129 -9.43 -18.34 3.37
CA GLY A 129 -10.49 -18.05 2.41
C GLY A 129 -10.04 -18.05 0.94
N THR A 130 -8.78 -18.38 0.66
CA THR A 130 -8.22 -18.46 -0.68
C THR A 130 -8.26 -19.88 -1.26
N PRO A 131 -8.04 -20.06 -2.57
CA PRO A 131 -7.99 -21.37 -3.20
C PRO A 131 -6.95 -22.31 -2.58
N ALA A 132 -5.75 -21.83 -2.31
CA ALA A 132 -4.69 -22.64 -1.69
C ALA A 132 -5.08 -23.13 -0.28
N TYR A 133 -5.68 -22.25 0.52
CA TYR A 133 -6.18 -22.61 1.83
C TYR A 133 -7.29 -23.68 1.77
N SER A 134 -8.27 -23.48 0.87
CA SER A 134 -9.41 -24.39 0.70
C SER A 134 -8.99 -25.76 0.18
N ALA A 135 -7.92 -25.82 -0.60
CA ALA A 135 -7.35 -27.07 -1.10
C ALA A 135 -6.54 -27.85 -0.05
N GLY A 136 -6.26 -27.26 1.12
CA GLY A 136 -5.52 -27.92 2.19
C GLY A 136 -4.00 -27.91 2.01
N ILE A 137 -3.46 -26.90 1.34
CA ILE A 137 -2.02 -26.61 1.39
C ILE A 137 -1.70 -26.15 2.81
N LEU A 138 -0.56 -26.57 3.34
CA LEU A 138 -0.18 -26.34 4.75
C LEU A 138 1.12 -25.56 4.86
N PRO A 139 1.32 -24.83 5.98
CA PRO A 139 2.62 -24.28 6.33
C PRO A 139 3.70 -25.36 6.37
N GLY A 140 4.87 -25.06 5.80
CA GLY A 140 5.99 -25.99 5.69
C GLY A 140 5.97 -26.91 4.46
N ASP A 141 4.91 -26.87 3.64
CA ASP A 141 4.90 -27.53 2.33
C ASP A 141 5.98 -26.90 1.44
N ARG A 142 6.80 -27.71 0.77
CA ARG A 142 7.82 -27.25 -0.18
C ARG A 142 7.25 -27.28 -1.59
N LEU A 143 7.27 -26.17 -2.28
CA LEU A 143 6.82 -26.10 -3.66
C LEU A 143 7.82 -26.80 -4.56
N SER A 144 7.42 -27.85 -5.28
CA SER A 144 8.31 -28.64 -6.15
C SER A 144 8.07 -28.38 -7.63
N SER A 145 6.83 -28.05 -8.03
CA SER A 145 6.53 -27.67 -9.41
C SER A 145 5.29 -26.80 -9.52
N VAL A 146 5.25 -25.97 -10.57
CA VAL A 146 4.08 -25.20 -11.00
C VAL A 146 3.82 -25.54 -12.46
N ASN A 147 2.60 -25.96 -12.78
CA ASN A 147 2.19 -26.43 -14.12
C ASN A 147 3.10 -27.53 -14.73
N GLY A 148 3.74 -28.33 -13.87
CA GLY A 148 4.68 -29.38 -14.27
C GLY A 148 6.13 -28.92 -14.42
N GLU A 149 6.41 -27.64 -14.40
CA GLU A 149 7.77 -27.09 -14.41
C GLU A 149 8.35 -27.07 -13.00
N SER A 150 9.60 -27.49 -12.84
CA SER A 150 10.30 -27.54 -11.54
C SER A 150 10.53 -26.13 -11.00
N THR A 151 10.27 -25.94 -9.71
CA THR A 151 10.59 -24.68 -9.01
C THR A 151 12.00 -24.66 -8.43
N LYS A 152 12.77 -25.73 -8.64
CA LYS A 152 14.16 -25.82 -8.25
C LYS A 152 14.98 -24.89 -9.15
N ASP A 153 15.82 -24.10 -8.58
CA ASP A 153 16.66 -23.11 -9.29
C ASP A 153 15.87 -21.88 -9.83
N ASP A 154 14.58 -21.76 -9.54
CA ASP A 154 13.78 -20.58 -9.89
C ASP A 154 13.80 -19.54 -8.76
N THR A 155 13.49 -18.28 -9.11
CA THR A 155 13.43 -17.20 -8.13
C THR A 155 12.04 -17.12 -7.50
N LEU A 156 11.96 -16.54 -6.29
CA LEU A 156 10.67 -16.29 -5.64
C LEU A 156 9.74 -15.45 -6.54
N ASP A 157 10.28 -14.42 -7.20
CA ASP A 157 9.53 -13.55 -8.11
C ASP A 157 9.03 -14.31 -9.34
N GLY A 158 9.84 -15.19 -9.94
CA GLY A 158 9.44 -16.03 -11.06
C GLY A 158 8.25 -16.92 -10.70
N ILE A 159 8.35 -17.63 -9.58
CA ILE A 159 7.27 -18.50 -9.10
C ILE A 159 6.02 -17.70 -8.68
N GLN A 160 6.18 -16.53 -8.07
CA GLN A 160 5.03 -15.67 -7.77
C GLN A 160 4.30 -15.26 -9.04
N LYS A 161 5.02 -14.97 -10.13
CA LYS A 161 4.44 -14.66 -11.44
C LYS A 161 3.66 -15.87 -11.99
N ASP A 162 4.18 -17.08 -11.89
CA ASP A 162 3.51 -18.30 -12.37
C ASP A 162 2.26 -18.65 -11.56
N LEU A 163 2.25 -18.35 -10.26
CA LEU A 163 1.09 -18.53 -9.39
C LEU A 163 0.00 -17.48 -9.62
N ARG A 164 0.35 -16.28 -10.11
CA ARG A 164 -0.59 -15.24 -10.53
C ARG A 164 -1.27 -15.60 -11.84
N GLY A 165 -2.29 -14.86 -12.19
CA GLY A 165 -2.98 -14.96 -13.47
C GLY A 165 -4.46 -14.67 -13.39
N LYS A 166 -5.10 -14.64 -14.53
CA LYS A 166 -6.49 -14.19 -14.68
C LYS A 166 -7.44 -14.99 -13.78
N PRO A 167 -8.31 -14.33 -12.99
CA PRO A 167 -9.34 -15.01 -12.21
C PRO A 167 -10.18 -15.98 -13.04
N GLY A 168 -10.44 -17.17 -12.48
CA GLY A 168 -11.09 -18.28 -13.17
C GLY A 168 -10.15 -19.20 -13.96
N SER A 169 -8.90 -18.80 -14.19
CA SER A 169 -7.90 -19.71 -14.76
C SER A 169 -7.38 -20.70 -13.70
N HIS A 170 -6.80 -21.81 -14.14
CA HIS A 170 -6.29 -22.84 -13.24
C HIS A 170 -4.77 -22.90 -13.25
N VAL A 171 -4.20 -23.32 -12.13
CA VAL A 171 -2.78 -23.64 -11.98
C VAL A 171 -2.66 -24.98 -11.25
N ILE A 172 -1.73 -25.81 -11.67
CA ILE A 172 -1.41 -27.07 -11.01
C ILE A 172 -0.15 -26.84 -10.17
N ILE A 173 -0.26 -27.09 -8.87
CA ILE A 173 0.85 -26.95 -7.93
C ILE A 173 1.16 -28.31 -7.34
N THR A 174 2.43 -28.72 -7.37
CA THR A 174 2.89 -29.90 -6.63
C THR A 174 3.76 -29.45 -5.48
N VAL A 175 3.40 -29.90 -4.27
CA VAL A 175 4.19 -29.66 -3.06
C VAL A 175 4.77 -30.96 -2.53
N LEU A 176 5.91 -30.87 -1.86
CA LEU A 176 6.44 -31.93 -1.03
C LEU A 176 6.02 -31.66 0.41
N ARG A 177 5.21 -32.54 0.98
CA ARG A 177 4.76 -32.46 2.36
C ARG A 177 5.53 -33.44 3.24
N LYS A 178 6.07 -32.93 4.34
CA LYS A 178 6.71 -33.75 5.34
C LYS A 178 5.68 -34.57 6.10
N THR A 179 5.81 -35.90 6.06
CA THR A 179 4.92 -36.87 6.73
C THR A 179 5.74 -37.84 7.52
N GLN A 180 5.15 -38.45 8.55
CA GLN A 180 5.77 -39.49 9.35
C GLN A 180 5.29 -40.85 8.84
N GLU A 181 6.22 -41.74 8.52
CA GLU A 181 5.94 -43.11 8.13
C GLU A 181 6.76 -44.04 9.01
N GLY A 182 6.11 -44.64 10.00
CA GLY A 182 6.80 -45.35 11.08
C GLY A 182 7.68 -44.38 11.93
N ASN A 183 8.96 -44.70 12.05
CA ASN A 183 9.94 -43.86 12.77
C ASN A 183 10.70 -42.90 11.85
N SER A 184 10.38 -42.83 10.55
CA SER A 184 11.09 -42.04 9.57
C SER A 184 10.22 -40.88 9.07
N GLU A 185 10.85 -39.67 8.95
CA GLU A 185 10.23 -38.56 8.27
C GLU A 185 10.48 -38.66 6.76
N ILE A 186 9.43 -38.60 5.96
CA ILE A 186 9.51 -38.67 4.50
C ILE A 186 8.78 -37.49 3.87
N TRP A 187 9.22 -37.12 2.67
CA TRP A 187 8.58 -36.11 1.86
C TRP A 187 7.69 -36.76 0.81
N LYS A 188 6.36 -36.53 0.87
CA LYS A 188 5.39 -37.02 -0.11
C LYS A 188 4.96 -35.93 -1.07
N PRO A 189 4.98 -36.17 -2.40
CA PRO A 189 4.43 -35.23 -3.36
C PRO A 189 2.90 -35.25 -3.30
N LEU A 190 2.31 -34.04 -3.29
CA LEU A 190 0.88 -33.81 -3.35
C LEU A 190 0.60 -32.77 -4.42
N SER A 191 -0.29 -33.09 -5.39
CA SER A 191 -0.65 -32.16 -6.46
C SER A 191 -2.04 -31.61 -6.22
N PHE A 192 -2.17 -30.28 -6.46
CA PHE A 192 -3.40 -29.53 -6.30
C PHE A 192 -3.69 -28.75 -7.59
N THR A 193 -4.92 -28.86 -8.09
CA THR A 193 -5.41 -27.97 -9.15
C THR A 193 -6.20 -26.85 -8.51
N LEU A 194 -5.71 -25.61 -8.62
CA LEU A 194 -6.25 -24.42 -7.98
C LEU A 194 -6.82 -23.47 -9.02
N GLU A 195 -8.04 -22.96 -8.78
CA GLU A 195 -8.62 -21.86 -9.54
C GLU A 195 -8.08 -20.55 -9.01
N ARG A 196 -7.48 -19.69 -9.87
CA ARG A 196 -7.02 -18.36 -9.47
C ARG A 196 -8.21 -17.45 -9.18
N LYS A 197 -8.10 -16.63 -8.14
CA LYS A 197 -9.13 -15.67 -7.70
C LYS A 197 -8.50 -14.34 -7.35
N ALA A 198 -9.33 -13.29 -7.37
CA ALA A 198 -8.96 -12.00 -6.78
C ALA A 198 -8.90 -12.16 -5.25
N ILE A 199 -7.72 -11.93 -4.68
CA ILE A 199 -7.42 -12.13 -3.25
C ILE A 199 -7.21 -10.78 -2.61
N LYS A 200 -8.05 -10.44 -1.62
CA LYS A 200 -7.93 -9.16 -0.90
C LYS A 200 -6.60 -9.09 -0.15
N ILE A 201 -5.88 -7.98 -0.34
CA ILE A 201 -4.69 -7.64 0.45
C ILE A 201 -5.15 -7.05 1.78
N GLU A 202 -4.76 -7.66 2.90
CA GLU A 202 -5.02 -7.13 4.23
C GLU A 202 -3.97 -6.06 4.56
N SER A 203 -4.28 -4.82 4.25
CA SER A 203 -3.38 -3.69 4.49
C SER A 203 -3.44 -3.13 5.91
N VAL A 204 -4.40 -3.57 6.74
CA VAL A 204 -4.62 -3.05 8.09
C VAL A 204 -4.79 -4.18 9.09
N HIS A 205 -3.96 -4.18 10.12
CA HIS A 205 -4.09 -5.06 11.27
C HIS A 205 -4.35 -4.24 12.53
N SER A 206 -5.24 -4.71 13.41
CA SER A 206 -5.57 -3.99 14.64
C SER A 206 -5.75 -4.94 15.82
N ARG A 207 -5.45 -4.43 17.00
CA ARG A 207 -5.67 -5.14 18.27
C ARG A 207 -5.71 -4.16 19.43
N MET A 208 -6.32 -4.55 20.55
CA MET A 208 -6.20 -3.84 21.81
C MET A 208 -4.95 -4.32 22.55
N LEU A 209 -4.12 -3.39 22.98
CA LEU A 209 -3.01 -3.61 23.91
C LEU A 209 -3.46 -3.38 25.35
N PRO A 210 -2.64 -3.77 26.37
CA PRO A 210 -2.91 -3.42 27.76
C PRO A 210 -3.13 -1.92 27.95
N ASN A 211 -3.83 -1.53 29.02
CA ASN A 211 -4.14 -0.14 29.39
C ASN A 211 -4.98 0.62 28.34
N HIS A 212 -5.89 -0.09 27.65
CA HIS A 212 -6.80 0.50 26.66
C HIS A 212 -6.09 1.25 25.52
N ILE A 213 -4.91 0.79 25.15
CA ILE A 213 -4.16 1.33 24.02
C ILE A 213 -4.57 0.56 22.77
N GLY A 214 -5.22 1.23 21.80
CA GLY A 214 -5.44 0.67 20.48
C GLY A 214 -4.13 0.61 19.68
N TYR A 215 -3.93 -0.46 18.95
CA TYR A 215 -2.80 -0.61 18.04
C TYR A 215 -3.33 -0.89 16.65
N ILE A 216 -2.93 -0.07 15.69
CA ILE A 216 -3.23 -0.24 14.27
C ILE A 216 -1.92 -0.23 13.50
N ARG A 217 -1.65 -1.31 12.75
CA ARG A 217 -0.55 -1.40 11.80
C ARG A 217 -1.08 -1.25 10.40
N ILE A 218 -0.50 -0.34 9.62
CA ILE A 218 -0.77 -0.19 8.19
C ILE A 218 0.42 -0.76 7.43
N VAL A 219 0.18 -1.83 6.65
CA VAL A 219 1.22 -2.51 5.88
C VAL A 219 1.52 -1.75 4.59
N GLU A 220 0.48 -1.27 3.91
CA GLU A 220 0.55 -0.47 2.67
C GLU A 220 -0.68 0.42 2.51
N PHE A 221 -0.64 1.35 1.55
CA PHE A 221 -1.76 2.24 1.24
C PHE A 221 -2.40 1.89 -0.11
N ASN A 222 -3.41 1.02 -0.11
CA ASN A 222 -4.23 0.71 -1.26
C ASN A 222 -5.62 1.39 -1.18
N ALA A 223 -6.49 1.16 -2.16
CA ALA A 223 -7.81 1.80 -2.24
C ALA A 223 -8.74 1.50 -1.04
N ASN A 224 -8.51 0.39 -0.33
CA ASN A 224 -9.33 -0.04 0.79
C ASN A 224 -8.77 0.41 2.15
N THR A 225 -7.48 0.76 2.23
CA THR A 225 -6.75 0.96 3.49
C THR A 225 -7.40 2.02 4.38
N ALA A 226 -7.81 3.15 3.81
CA ALA A 226 -8.43 4.23 4.60
C ALA A 226 -9.76 3.78 5.23
N LYS A 227 -10.60 3.08 4.47
CA LYS A 227 -11.85 2.50 4.99
C LYS A 227 -11.57 1.46 6.08
N ASP A 228 -10.60 0.56 5.86
CA ASP A 228 -10.27 -0.49 6.80
C ASP A 228 -9.68 0.09 8.12
N VAL A 229 -8.88 1.18 8.05
CA VAL A 229 -8.42 1.93 9.22
C VAL A 229 -9.60 2.53 10.00
N LEU A 230 -10.57 3.14 9.31
CA LEU A 230 -11.73 3.72 9.99
C LEU A 230 -12.58 2.65 10.69
N VAL A 231 -12.76 1.49 10.06
CA VAL A 231 -13.45 0.33 10.66
C VAL A 231 -12.70 -0.13 11.91
N ALA A 232 -11.36 -0.27 11.84
CA ALA A 232 -10.53 -0.66 12.98
C ALA A 232 -10.61 0.35 14.14
N LEU A 233 -10.52 1.66 13.84
CA LEU A 233 -10.66 2.73 14.84
C LEU A 233 -12.00 2.68 15.56
N ASN A 234 -13.10 2.49 14.83
CA ASN A 234 -14.44 2.40 15.41
C ASN A 234 -14.62 1.13 16.26
N ALA A 235 -14.06 0.00 15.84
CA ALA A 235 -14.06 -1.23 16.62
C ALA A 235 -13.29 -1.07 17.94
N LEU A 236 -12.06 -0.55 17.87
CA LEU A 236 -11.24 -0.29 19.07
C LEU A 236 -11.90 0.72 20.00
N LYS A 237 -12.54 1.78 19.47
CA LYS A 237 -13.31 2.75 20.27
C LYS A 237 -14.45 2.07 21.02
N LYS A 238 -15.20 1.18 20.35
CA LYS A 238 -16.27 0.40 20.98
C LYS A 238 -15.74 -0.51 22.10
N ASP A 239 -14.53 -1.03 21.92
CA ASP A 239 -13.84 -1.89 22.90
C ASP A 239 -13.14 -1.08 24.01
N GLY A 240 -13.36 0.25 24.09
CA GLY A 240 -12.87 1.11 25.16
C GLY A 240 -11.47 1.68 24.94
N MET A 241 -11.01 1.83 23.68
CA MET A 241 -9.73 2.47 23.38
C MET A 241 -9.64 3.89 23.93
N ALA A 242 -8.62 4.18 24.74
CA ALA A 242 -8.33 5.48 25.31
C ALA A 242 -7.22 6.24 24.54
N SER A 243 -6.29 5.52 23.94
CA SER A 243 -5.19 6.07 23.15
C SER A 243 -4.80 5.12 22.02
N LEU A 244 -4.03 5.61 21.02
CA LEU A 244 -3.71 4.87 19.79
C LEU A 244 -2.20 4.84 19.52
N ILE A 245 -1.70 3.67 19.13
CA ILE A 245 -0.42 3.52 18.44
C ILE A 245 -0.70 3.21 16.97
N LEU A 246 -0.29 4.10 16.07
CA LEU A 246 -0.35 3.91 14.62
C LEU A 246 1.03 3.45 14.12
N ASP A 247 1.15 2.20 13.72
CA ASP A 247 2.42 1.62 13.28
C ASP A 247 2.55 1.66 11.76
N LEU A 248 3.51 2.46 11.29
CA LEU A 248 3.87 2.63 9.88
C LEU A 248 5.25 2.05 9.57
N ARG A 249 5.84 1.28 10.47
CA ARG A 249 7.15 0.65 10.23
C ARG A 249 7.08 -0.35 9.09
N ASN A 250 8.10 -0.35 8.22
CA ASN A 250 8.19 -1.16 6.99
C ASN A 250 7.01 -1.00 6.03
N ASN A 251 6.36 0.16 6.05
CA ASN A 251 5.29 0.50 5.11
C ASN A 251 5.89 1.23 3.90
N PRO A 252 5.91 0.65 2.70
CA PRO A 252 6.55 1.23 1.52
C PRO A 252 5.78 2.42 0.93
N GLY A 253 4.58 2.69 1.44
CA GLY A 253 3.68 3.72 0.94
C GLY A 253 2.51 3.14 0.16
N GLY A 254 2.17 3.78 -0.95
CA GLY A 254 1.04 3.47 -1.82
C GLY A 254 0.27 4.73 -2.21
N LEU A 255 -1.07 4.66 -2.22
CA LEU A 255 -1.93 5.74 -2.69
C LEU A 255 -1.85 7.00 -1.81
N LEU A 256 -1.53 8.14 -2.45
CA LEU A 256 -1.57 9.46 -1.85
C LEU A 256 -2.97 9.78 -1.26
N SER A 257 -4.04 9.46 -2.00
CA SER A 257 -5.42 9.69 -1.56
C SER A 257 -5.76 8.96 -0.26
N ALA A 258 -5.29 7.73 -0.08
CA ALA A 258 -5.48 6.97 1.15
C ALA A 258 -4.72 7.60 2.33
N ALA A 259 -3.48 8.08 2.11
CA ALA A 259 -2.70 8.78 3.13
C ALA A 259 -3.38 10.08 3.58
N VAL A 260 -3.86 10.89 2.63
CA VAL A 260 -4.61 12.13 2.92
C VAL A 260 -5.87 11.83 3.72
N GLN A 261 -6.61 10.79 3.35
CA GLN A 261 -7.83 10.40 4.03
C GLN A 261 -7.57 9.91 5.46
N ILE A 262 -6.53 9.10 5.68
CA ILE A 262 -6.15 8.62 7.01
C ILE A 262 -5.66 9.76 7.90
N ALA A 263 -4.81 10.66 7.40
CA ALA A 263 -4.39 11.83 8.15
C ALA A 263 -5.59 12.72 8.54
N SER A 264 -6.61 12.82 7.67
CA SER A 264 -7.83 13.55 7.92
C SER A 264 -8.68 12.99 9.06
N TYR A 265 -8.53 11.73 9.42
CA TYR A 265 -9.23 11.17 10.58
C TYR A 265 -8.78 11.77 11.91
N PHE A 266 -7.59 12.38 11.94
CA PHE A 266 -6.96 12.94 13.13
C PHE A 266 -6.75 14.46 13.09
N LEU A 267 -6.87 15.08 11.91
CA LEU A 267 -6.59 16.50 11.67
C LEU A 267 -7.86 17.22 11.20
N PRO A 268 -8.58 17.94 12.08
CA PRO A 268 -9.75 18.72 11.69
C PRO A 268 -9.36 20.09 11.10
N GLY A 269 -10.34 20.77 10.49
CA GLY A 269 -10.24 22.19 10.14
C GLY A 269 -9.39 22.49 8.92
N LYS A 270 -9.43 21.64 7.90
CA LYS A 270 -8.71 21.88 6.62
C LYS A 270 -7.21 22.11 6.76
N LYS A 271 -6.58 21.45 7.72
CA LYS A 271 -5.13 21.51 7.91
C LYS A 271 -4.40 21.00 6.67
N LEU A 272 -3.30 21.64 6.31
CA LEU A 272 -2.46 21.15 5.23
C LEU A 272 -1.86 19.80 5.66
N ILE A 273 -1.99 18.79 4.79
CA ILE A 273 -1.43 17.44 5.00
C ILE A 273 -0.13 17.32 4.21
N VAL A 274 -0.16 17.70 2.94
CA VAL A 274 0.95 17.61 2.01
C VAL A 274 0.69 18.57 0.86
N TYR A 275 1.74 19.06 0.23
CA TYR A 275 1.62 19.69 -1.09
C TYR A 275 2.62 19.07 -2.05
N THR A 276 2.25 19.06 -3.32
CA THR A 276 3.11 18.60 -4.41
C THR A 276 3.58 19.78 -5.23
N GLN A 277 4.77 19.68 -5.82
CA GLN A 277 5.33 20.64 -6.73
C GLN A 277 5.90 19.91 -7.94
N GLY A 278 5.32 20.17 -9.10
CA GLY A 278 5.80 19.70 -10.38
C GLY A 278 6.92 20.56 -10.96
N ARG A 279 7.16 20.41 -12.26
CA ARG A 279 8.24 21.09 -12.96
C ARG A 279 8.04 22.61 -13.03
N LYS A 280 6.80 23.07 -13.20
CA LYS A 280 6.48 24.50 -13.31
C LYS A 280 6.06 25.06 -11.95
N PRO A 281 6.26 26.37 -11.69
CA PRO A 281 5.79 27.01 -10.46
C PRO A 281 4.30 26.81 -10.20
N ASP A 282 3.48 26.83 -11.24
CA ASP A 282 2.01 26.68 -11.17
C ASP A 282 1.56 25.22 -11.00
N ASP A 283 2.47 24.24 -11.07
CA ASP A 283 2.18 22.83 -10.86
C ASP A 283 2.14 22.48 -9.34
N ARG A 284 1.76 23.42 -8.50
CA ARG A 284 1.60 23.20 -7.05
C ARG A 284 0.17 22.78 -6.74
N GLU A 285 0.03 21.66 -6.04
CA GLU A 285 -1.25 21.17 -5.55
C GLU A 285 -1.20 20.92 -4.04
N GLU A 286 -2.21 21.38 -3.30
CA GLU A 286 -2.31 21.23 -1.86
C GLU A 286 -3.39 20.23 -1.47
N PHE A 287 -3.05 19.30 -0.60
CA PHE A 287 -3.98 18.33 -0.03
C PHE A 287 -4.22 18.68 1.43
N ARG A 288 -5.49 18.94 1.74
CA ARG A 288 -5.92 19.39 3.06
C ARG A 288 -6.83 18.36 3.71
N SER A 289 -6.85 18.35 5.04
CA SER A 289 -7.74 17.50 5.82
C SER A 289 -9.21 17.91 5.66
N PHE A 290 -10.11 17.04 6.08
CA PHE A 290 -11.53 17.33 6.13
C PHE A 290 -11.85 18.46 7.14
N GLU A 291 -13.03 19.08 7.01
CA GLU A 291 -13.53 20.07 7.96
C GLU A 291 -13.61 19.47 9.37
N THR A 292 -14.18 18.28 9.47
CA THR A 292 -14.31 17.52 10.72
C THR A 292 -13.49 16.24 10.68
N ALA A 293 -12.89 15.88 11.80
CA ALA A 293 -12.16 14.63 11.97
C ALA A 293 -12.91 13.73 12.97
N PRO A 294 -13.03 12.41 12.71
CA PRO A 294 -13.69 11.51 13.65
C PRO A 294 -12.91 11.27 14.96
N PHE A 295 -11.60 11.51 14.97
CA PHE A 295 -10.72 11.27 16.14
C PHE A 295 -9.76 12.45 16.40
N PRO A 296 -10.24 13.71 16.54
CA PRO A 296 -9.39 14.89 16.58
C PRO A 296 -8.54 14.98 17.86
N HIS A 297 -9.03 14.42 18.96
CA HIS A 297 -8.42 14.55 20.30
C HIS A 297 -7.89 13.21 20.86
N LEU A 298 -7.99 12.10 20.11
CA LEU A 298 -7.50 10.81 20.55
C LEU A 298 -5.98 10.89 20.79
N PRO A 299 -5.47 10.68 22.03
CA PRO A 299 -4.03 10.62 22.27
C PRO A 299 -3.41 9.55 21.38
N MET A 300 -2.33 9.91 20.67
CA MET A 300 -1.75 8.97 19.71
C MET A 300 -0.24 9.15 19.52
N ILE A 301 0.40 8.05 19.16
CA ILE A 301 1.81 7.98 18.76
C ILE A 301 1.90 7.26 17.42
N VAL A 302 2.82 7.71 16.58
CA VAL A 302 3.13 7.06 15.30
C VAL A 302 4.50 6.39 15.38
N LEU A 303 4.58 5.11 14.98
CA LEU A 303 5.85 4.38 14.89
C LEU A 303 6.35 4.40 13.46
N VAL A 304 7.64 4.69 13.28
CA VAL A 304 8.30 4.79 11.98
C VAL A 304 9.69 4.15 11.99
N ASN A 305 10.16 3.68 10.82
CA ASN A 305 11.53 3.19 10.65
C ASN A 305 12.06 3.46 9.24
N GLY A 306 13.24 2.94 8.92
CA GLY A 306 13.87 3.09 7.61
C GLY A 306 13.08 2.49 6.43
N GLY A 307 12.13 1.61 6.69
CA GLY A 307 11.20 1.05 5.70
C GLY A 307 9.90 1.86 5.53
N SER A 308 9.66 2.89 6.36
CA SER A 308 8.52 3.79 6.21
C SER A 308 8.79 4.77 5.06
N ALA A 309 8.02 4.70 3.96
CA ALA A 309 8.29 5.46 2.75
C ALA A 309 7.03 6.10 2.15
N SER A 310 7.20 7.15 1.33
CA SER A 310 6.14 7.72 0.47
C SER A 310 4.87 8.09 1.25
N ALA A 311 3.71 7.45 1.00
CA ALA A 311 2.45 7.70 1.70
C ALA A 311 2.56 7.58 3.23
N ALA A 312 3.40 6.67 3.75
CA ALA A 312 3.68 6.58 5.18
C ALA A 312 4.39 7.83 5.72
N GLU A 313 5.28 8.43 4.90
CA GLU A 313 5.95 9.67 5.25
C GLU A 313 5.01 10.88 5.15
N ILE A 314 4.02 10.84 4.26
CA ILE A 314 2.96 11.87 4.19
C ILE A 314 2.14 11.86 5.48
N VAL A 315 1.65 10.70 5.93
CA VAL A 315 0.88 10.59 7.18
C VAL A 315 1.72 11.04 8.39
N SER A 316 2.93 10.50 8.53
CA SER A 316 3.82 10.83 9.64
C SER A 316 4.22 12.31 9.64
N GLY A 317 4.63 12.86 8.50
CA GLY A 317 5.00 14.27 8.37
C GLY A 317 3.84 15.22 8.62
N ALA A 318 2.63 14.87 8.14
CA ALA A 318 1.43 15.66 8.40
C ALA A 318 1.07 15.71 9.88
N LEU A 319 1.10 14.57 10.57
CA LEU A 319 0.77 14.48 11.99
C LEU A 319 1.84 15.17 12.86
N GLN A 320 3.13 15.04 12.51
CA GLN A 320 4.23 15.71 13.22
C GLN A 320 4.18 17.23 13.03
N ASP A 321 4.13 17.72 11.79
CA ASP A 321 4.17 19.16 11.50
C ASP A 321 2.96 19.91 12.06
N ASN A 322 1.78 19.27 12.09
CA ASN A 322 0.59 19.82 12.75
C ASN A 322 0.59 19.61 14.28
N ARG A 323 1.65 19.06 14.88
CA ARG A 323 1.78 18.77 16.33
C ARG A 323 0.64 17.90 16.87
N ARG A 324 0.16 16.97 16.02
CA ARG A 324 -0.94 16.10 16.36
C ARG A 324 -0.48 14.82 17.07
N SER A 325 0.72 14.36 16.76
CA SER A 325 1.30 13.14 17.31
C SER A 325 2.82 13.25 17.41
N LEU A 326 3.40 12.58 18.39
CA LEU A 326 4.82 12.29 18.42
C LEU A 326 5.11 11.10 17.50
N LEU A 327 6.27 11.15 16.85
CA LEU A 327 6.83 10.04 16.08
C LEU A 327 7.93 9.36 16.89
N ILE A 328 7.90 8.03 16.97
CA ILE A 328 8.91 7.22 17.66
C ILE A 328 9.51 6.19 16.71
N GLY A 329 10.83 6.00 16.78
CA GLY A 329 11.53 4.97 16.03
C GLY A 329 12.80 5.47 15.35
N MET A 330 12.99 5.16 14.08
CA MET A 330 14.13 5.58 13.28
C MET A 330 13.71 6.49 12.13
N ARG A 331 14.68 7.22 11.56
CA ARG A 331 14.47 8.07 10.38
C ARG A 331 13.84 7.25 9.26
N THR A 332 12.83 7.83 8.59
CA THR A 332 12.13 7.21 7.47
C THR A 332 12.98 7.15 6.19
N TYR A 333 12.49 6.48 5.17
CA TYR A 333 13.22 6.20 3.93
C TYR A 333 13.62 7.45 3.16
N GLY A 334 12.72 8.41 2.97
CA GLY A 334 12.98 9.63 2.19
C GLY A 334 12.58 9.52 0.72
N LYS A 335 11.39 9.03 0.43
CA LYS A 335 10.84 8.99 -0.93
C LYS A 335 9.81 10.10 -1.13
N ALA A 336 10.23 11.20 -1.79
CA ALA A 336 9.36 12.35 -2.08
C ALA A 336 8.78 12.36 -3.50
N SER A 337 9.09 11.38 -4.35
CA SER A 337 8.60 11.31 -5.72
C SER A 337 7.09 11.02 -5.76
N VAL A 338 6.35 11.86 -6.50
CA VAL A 338 4.95 11.63 -6.87
C VAL A 338 4.92 11.02 -8.26
N GLN A 339 4.32 9.85 -8.38
CA GLN A 339 4.25 9.11 -9.62
C GLN A 339 2.82 9.12 -10.16
N SER A 340 2.70 9.33 -11.48
CA SER A 340 1.45 9.14 -12.21
C SER A 340 1.55 7.86 -13.02
N ILE A 341 0.47 7.09 -13.08
CA ILE A 341 0.33 5.95 -13.98
C ILE A 341 -0.46 6.45 -15.18
N ILE A 342 0.18 6.46 -16.32
CA ILE A 342 -0.37 6.94 -17.59
C ILE A 342 -0.63 5.70 -18.46
N PRO A 343 -1.89 5.33 -18.69
CA PRO A 343 -2.21 4.21 -19.58
C PRO A 343 -1.85 4.56 -21.03
N LEU A 344 -1.35 3.59 -21.76
CA LEU A 344 -1.04 3.69 -23.18
C LEU A 344 -2.06 2.88 -24.00
N ASP A 345 -2.17 3.20 -25.30
CA ASP A 345 -3.21 2.66 -26.18
C ASP A 345 -3.09 1.13 -26.41
N ASP A 346 -1.90 0.57 -26.23
CA ASP A 346 -1.63 -0.87 -26.39
C ASP A 346 -1.92 -1.68 -25.11
N GLY A 347 -2.41 -1.02 -24.04
CA GLY A 347 -2.69 -1.62 -22.75
C GLY A 347 -1.49 -1.65 -21.78
N SER A 348 -0.32 -1.20 -22.22
CA SER A 348 0.81 -0.93 -21.34
C SER A 348 0.61 0.38 -20.57
N SER A 349 1.50 0.71 -19.65
CA SER A 349 1.43 1.95 -18.86
C SER A 349 2.81 2.54 -18.61
N LEU A 350 2.84 3.86 -18.47
CA LEU A 350 4.03 4.59 -18.05
C LEU A 350 3.83 5.06 -16.60
N ARG A 351 4.61 4.53 -15.68
CA ARG A 351 4.75 5.09 -14.33
C ARG A 351 5.82 6.16 -14.36
N LEU A 352 5.43 7.43 -14.23
CA LEU A 352 6.31 8.58 -14.41
C LEU A 352 6.32 9.45 -13.16
N THR A 353 7.50 9.84 -12.70
CA THR A 353 7.66 10.86 -11.65
C THR A 353 7.32 12.24 -12.23
N ILE A 354 6.20 12.80 -11.76
CA ILE A 354 5.66 14.07 -12.26
C ILE A 354 5.84 15.25 -11.30
N ALA A 355 6.03 14.96 -10.00
CA ALA A 355 6.18 15.98 -8.96
C ALA A 355 6.99 15.45 -7.78
N ARG A 356 7.29 16.35 -6.85
CA ARG A 356 7.77 16.00 -5.50
C ARG A 356 6.80 16.53 -4.47
N TYR A 357 6.64 15.80 -3.36
CA TYR A 357 5.82 16.27 -2.26
C TYR A 357 6.65 16.82 -1.10
N TYR A 358 6.02 17.70 -0.35
CA TYR A 358 6.58 18.43 0.77
C TYR A 358 5.63 18.37 1.95
N THR A 359 6.18 18.28 3.15
CA THR A 359 5.38 18.28 4.37
C THR A 359 4.72 19.66 4.59
N PRO A 360 3.75 19.80 5.51
CA PRO A 360 3.10 21.07 5.80
C PRO A 360 4.07 22.22 6.14
N SER A 361 5.18 21.92 6.80
CA SER A 361 6.23 22.89 7.13
C SER A 361 7.16 23.26 5.95
N GLY A 362 6.93 22.67 4.77
CA GLY A 362 7.76 22.93 3.58
C GLY A 362 9.03 22.09 3.49
N ARG A 363 9.22 21.11 4.37
CA ARG A 363 10.39 20.23 4.32
C ARG A 363 10.31 19.29 3.12
N SER A 364 11.36 19.25 2.31
CA SER A 364 11.57 18.16 1.36
C SER A 364 12.06 16.93 2.12
N ILE A 365 11.38 15.81 1.94
CA ILE A 365 11.80 14.56 2.54
C ILE A 365 12.66 13.70 1.60
N GLN A 366 12.91 14.17 0.35
CA GLN A 366 13.72 13.42 -0.60
C GLN A 366 15.10 13.12 -0.02
N ARG A 367 15.44 11.83 0.01
CA ARG A 367 16.75 11.38 0.46
C ARG A 367 17.85 11.89 -0.46
N ASN A 368 18.87 12.45 0.14
CA ASN A 368 20.11 12.84 -0.51
C ASN A 368 21.26 12.05 0.15
N GLU A 369 21.80 11.10 -0.58
CA GLU A 369 22.85 10.21 -0.06
C GLU A 369 24.18 10.95 0.19
N LYS A 370 24.47 12.00 -0.60
CA LYS A 370 25.71 12.78 -0.45
C LYS A 370 25.73 13.60 0.83
N THR A 371 24.57 14.13 1.23
CA THR A 371 24.44 14.96 2.43
C THR A 371 23.87 14.23 3.63
N HIS A 372 23.46 12.95 3.46
CA HIS A 372 22.78 12.13 4.47
C HIS A 372 21.52 12.80 5.04
N THR A 373 20.85 13.65 4.24
CA THR A 373 19.61 14.33 4.59
C THR A 373 18.40 13.65 3.94
N GLY A 374 17.19 14.07 4.35
CA GLY A 374 15.93 13.52 3.87
C GLY A 374 15.29 12.55 4.86
N GLY A 375 14.11 12.04 4.51
CA GLY A 375 13.24 11.28 5.42
C GLY A 375 12.68 12.16 6.55
N ILE A 376 11.71 11.61 7.28
CA ILE A 376 11.17 12.21 8.49
C ILE A 376 12.02 11.74 9.67
N LEU A 377 12.54 12.69 10.46
CA LEU A 377 13.22 12.38 11.70
C LEU A 377 12.17 12.23 12.81
N PRO A 378 12.10 11.10 13.52
CA PRO A 378 11.17 10.96 14.63
C PRO A 378 11.54 11.89 15.80
N ASP A 379 10.54 12.27 16.61
CA ASP A 379 10.74 13.11 17.80
C ASP A 379 11.52 12.37 18.88
N ILE A 380 11.31 11.04 18.95
CA ILE A 380 12.04 10.14 19.86
C ILE A 380 12.71 9.04 19.04
N VAL A 381 14.03 9.08 19.01
CA VAL A 381 14.83 8.10 18.28
C VAL A 381 15.04 6.85 19.13
N VAL A 382 14.57 5.71 18.64
CA VAL A 382 14.83 4.38 19.21
C VAL A 382 15.64 3.59 18.19
N LYS A 383 16.91 3.38 18.48
CA LYS A 383 17.80 2.62 17.57
C LYS A 383 17.56 1.13 17.73
N VAL A 384 17.12 0.48 16.67
CA VAL A 384 16.94 -0.97 16.60
C VAL A 384 18.01 -1.55 15.67
N PRO A 385 18.83 -2.51 16.12
CA PRO A 385 19.80 -3.18 15.27
C PRO A 385 19.11 -3.89 14.10
N PRO A 386 19.69 -3.88 12.87
CA PRO A 386 19.05 -4.49 11.69
C PRO A 386 18.65 -5.97 11.89
N ALA A 387 19.49 -6.75 12.59
CA ALA A 387 19.19 -8.15 12.89
C ALA A 387 17.98 -8.33 13.83
N ILE A 388 17.72 -7.36 14.70
CA ILE A 388 16.51 -7.37 15.56
C ILE A 388 15.30 -6.91 14.75
N GLU A 389 15.49 -5.91 13.88
CA GLU A 389 14.41 -5.40 13.02
C GLU A 389 13.89 -6.49 12.06
N ALA A 390 14.78 -7.28 11.44
CA ALA A 390 14.39 -8.43 10.62
C ALA A 390 13.56 -9.46 11.44
N LYS A 391 14.02 -9.82 12.65
CA LYS A 391 13.29 -10.75 13.52
C LYS A 391 11.93 -10.20 13.97
N LEU A 392 11.81 -8.89 14.19
CA LEU A 392 10.52 -8.24 14.49
C LEU A 392 9.58 -8.34 13.29
N TYR A 393 10.09 -8.19 12.07
CA TYR A 393 9.30 -8.35 10.85
C TYR A 393 8.71 -9.76 10.76
N ASP A 394 9.53 -10.80 10.88
CA ASP A 394 9.09 -12.19 10.91
C ASP A 394 8.08 -12.45 12.05
N GLN A 395 8.30 -11.85 13.22
CA GLN A 395 7.41 -11.97 14.37
C GLN A 395 6.03 -11.35 14.11
N TRP A 396 5.96 -10.23 13.37
CA TRP A 396 4.68 -9.61 13.00
C TRP A 396 3.90 -10.48 12.01
N ASP A 397 4.55 -11.04 10.99
CA ASP A 397 3.90 -11.94 10.05
C ASP A 397 3.28 -13.15 10.75
N MET A 398 3.97 -13.72 11.73
CA MET A 398 3.43 -14.81 12.56
C MET A 398 2.25 -14.38 13.44
N ILE A 399 2.28 -13.15 14.00
CA ILE A 399 1.19 -12.64 14.86
C ILE A 399 -0.09 -12.40 14.06
N TYR A 400 0.04 -11.97 12.82
CA TYR A 400 -1.10 -11.60 11.97
C TYR A 400 -1.57 -12.72 11.03
N ALA A 401 -0.87 -13.85 10.96
CA ALA A 401 -1.36 -15.04 10.24
C ALA A 401 -2.65 -15.57 10.89
N LYS A 402 -3.78 -15.44 10.20
CA LYS A 402 -5.15 -15.64 10.72
C LYS A 402 -5.49 -17.01 11.32
N ASN A 403 -4.68 -18.04 11.11
CA ASN A 403 -4.99 -19.43 11.50
C ASN A 403 -3.98 -20.07 12.44
N GLN A 404 -3.02 -19.36 12.93
CA GLN A 404 -2.15 -19.87 13.97
C GLN A 404 -2.80 -19.57 15.33
N LYS A 405 -2.85 -20.58 16.22
CA LYS A 405 -3.33 -20.41 17.58
C LYS A 405 -2.68 -19.17 18.19
N PRO A 406 -3.48 -18.21 18.71
CA PRO A 406 -2.94 -16.93 19.12
C PRO A 406 -1.85 -17.15 20.17
N HIS A 407 -0.72 -16.49 20.00
CA HIS A 407 0.30 -16.23 21.02
C HIS A 407 1.13 -17.39 21.58
N SER A 408 0.76 -18.67 21.42
CA SER A 408 1.46 -19.77 22.08
C SER A 408 2.57 -20.43 21.25
N MET A 409 2.65 -20.14 19.94
CA MET A 409 3.53 -20.87 19.03
C MET A 409 4.89 -20.23 18.76
N ILE A 410 5.07 -18.93 19.00
CA ILE A 410 6.42 -18.42 19.14
C ILE A 410 6.82 -18.76 20.58
N GLU A 411 7.57 -19.83 20.76
CA GLU A 411 8.18 -20.10 22.07
C GLU A 411 8.77 -18.79 22.60
N LYS A 412 8.48 -18.45 23.86
CA LYS A 412 9.01 -17.22 24.50
C LYS A 412 10.50 -17.01 24.26
N LYS A 413 11.23 -18.07 24.01
CA LYS A 413 12.66 -18.14 23.71
C LYS A 413 13.06 -17.43 22.41
N TYR A 414 12.16 -17.32 21.41
CA TYR A 414 12.45 -16.70 20.09
C TYR A 414 11.87 -15.30 19.93
N ARG A 415 11.10 -14.83 20.92
CA ARG A 415 10.56 -13.47 20.89
C ARG A 415 11.68 -12.47 21.15
N VAL A 416 11.80 -11.51 20.24
CA VAL A 416 12.62 -10.32 20.47
C VAL A 416 11.74 -9.19 21.03
N PRO A 417 12.23 -8.41 21.99
CA PRO A 417 11.50 -7.26 22.51
C PRO A 417 11.36 -6.17 21.44
N ASP A 418 10.19 -5.57 21.36
CA ASP A 418 9.93 -4.43 20.48
C ASP A 418 10.10 -3.13 21.27
N GLU A 419 11.34 -2.66 21.36
CA GLU A 419 11.69 -1.48 22.16
C GLU A 419 10.97 -0.21 21.68
N THR A 420 10.68 -0.11 20.37
CA THR A 420 9.95 1.03 19.82
C THR A 420 8.49 1.03 20.27
N LEU A 421 7.85 -0.14 20.25
CA LEU A 421 6.48 -0.33 20.75
C LEU A 421 6.42 -0.11 22.28
N ASN A 422 7.35 -0.69 23.02
CA ASN A 422 7.42 -0.55 24.48
C ASN A 422 7.54 0.93 24.87
N ARG A 423 8.38 1.70 24.19
CA ARG A 423 8.55 3.13 24.44
C ARG A 423 7.26 3.93 24.17
N ALA A 424 6.52 3.58 23.12
CA ALA A 424 5.23 4.21 22.84
C ALA A 424 4.18 3.89 23.91
N GLU A 425 4.11 2.63 24.35
CA GLU A 425 3.22 2.21 25.44
C GLU A 425 3.51 2.95 26.76
N GLU A 426 4.79 3.08 27.13
CA GLU A 426 5.21 3.81 28.32
C GLU A 426 4.74 5.27 28.31
N ILE A 427 4.91 5.97 27.18
CA ILE A 427 4.54 7.37 27.03
C ILE A 427 3.02 7.55 27.12
N LEU A 428 2.25 6.74 26.38
CA LEU A 428 0.79 6.82 26.43
C LEU A 428 0.23 6.45 27.80
N LYS A 429 0.85 5.52 28.48
CA LYS A 429 0.52 5.16 29.86
C LYS A 429 0.73 6.33 30.83
N ALA A 430 1.87 7.02 30.70
CA ALA A 430 2.15 8.21 31.49
C ALA A 430 1.17 9.34 31.20
N GLN A 431 0.84 9.58 29.94
CA GLN A 431 -0.13 10.58 29.51
C GLN A 431 -1.54 10.27 30.06
N ASN A 432 -2.01 9.03 29.97
CA ASN A 432 -3.31 8.63 30.46
C ASN A 432 -3.44 8.75 32.00
N VAL A 433 -2.32 8.71 32.75
CA VAL A 433 -2.29 8.94 34.19
C VAL A 433 -2.32 10.43 34.54
N LEU A 434 -1.64 11.26 33.71
CA LEU A 434 -1.53 12.71 33.95
C LEU A 434 -2.78 13.49 33.49
N GLU A 435 -3.51 12.98 32.51
CA GLU A 435 -4.81 13.50 32.10
C GLU A 435 -5.92 12.56 32.63
N PRO A 436 -6.35 12.70 33.90
CA PRO A 436 -7.48 11.93 34.39
C PRO A 436 -8.68 12.25 33.49
N GLN A 437 -9.36 11.21 33.00
CA GLN A 437 -10.54 11.33 32.16
C GLN A 437 -11.47 12.41 32.74
N GLY A 438 -11.34 13.61 32.22
CA GLY A 438 -12.22 14.71 32.58
C GLY A 438 -13.63 14.29 32.25
N ASN A 439 -14.45 14.13 33.27
CA ASN A 439 -15.87 14.01 33.34
C ASN A 439 -16.56 14.09 31.97
N ALA A 440 -17.07 12.97 31.48
CA ALA A 440 -18.22 12.98 30.64
C ALA A 440 -19.31 13.78 31.40
N SER A 441 -19.42 15.07 31.11
CA SER A 441 -20.60 15.84 31.48
C SER A 441 -21.78 15.35 30.66
N PRO A 442 -22.98 15.26 31.27
CA PRO A 442 -24.15 14.57 30.78
C PRO A 442 -24.71 15.10 29.48
#